data_ad37c7897013271a2bf77aa643b2ae05
#
_entry.id   ad37c7897013271a2bf77aa643b2ae05
#
_cell.length_a   1.000
_cell.length_b   1.000
_cell.length_c   1.000
_cell.angle_alpha   90.00
_cell.angle_beta   90.00
_cell.angle_gamma   90.00
#
_symmetry.space_group_name_H-M   'P 1'
#
loop_
_entity.id
_entity.type
_entity.pdbx_description
1 polymer ?
#
loop_
_entity_poly.entity_id
_entity_poly.type
_entity_poly.pdbx_seq_one_letter_code
_entity_poly.pdbx_strand_id
1 'polypeptide(L)'
;HFSQDEHLIKAFVEGEDVHRSTAARIYNVAPEEVTPLQRSHAKTANFGIIYGISAYGLSQRLNIDPSEASALISSYFENYPAVRAYMDECVQKARKLGYTETLLGRRRYLPDINSRSATVRQFAERNAVNAPIQGTAADLIKVAMIRIDAKMRERNMKSRMIMQVHDELNFDAY
;
A
#
# COMPACT_ATOMS: atom_id res chain seq x y z
N HIS A 1 -7.26 4.43 4.57
CA HIS A 1 -8.56 3.78 4.77
C HIS A 1 -8.42 2.44 5.50
N PHE A 2 -7.59 1.50 5.03
CA PHE A 2 -7.48 0.15 5.63
C PHE A 2 -7.00 0.17 7.08
N SER A 3 -5.93 0.88 7.38
CA SER A 3 -5.36 0.94 8.74
C SER A 3 -6.10 1.88 9.67
N GLN A 4 -6.93 2.80 9.17
CA GLN A 4 -7.56 3.87 9.95
C GLN A 4 -6.56 4.71 10.75
N ASP A 5 -5.32 4.81 10.25
CA ASP A 5 -4.28 5.62 10.86
C ASP A 5 -4.59 7.11 10.73
N GLU A 6 -4.79 7.78 11.84
CA GLU A 6 -5.25 9.18 11.88
C GLU A 6 -4.23 10.15 11.25
N HIS A 7 -2.94 9.88 11.43
CA HIS A 7 -1.90 10.73 10.88
C HIS A 7 -1.82 10.63 9.35
N LEU A 8 -1.96 9.41 8.81
CA LEU A 8 -2.03 9.21 7.37
C LEU A 8 -3.31 9.80 6.79
N ILE A 9 -4.45 9.60 7.45
CA ILE A 9 -5.74 10.16 7.00
C ILE A 9 -5.64 11.68 6.95
N LYS A 10 -5.13 12.31 8.03
CA LYS A 10 -4.96 13.76 8.10
C LYS A 10 -4.11 14.28 6.95
N ALA A 11 -2.93 13.69 6.72
CA ALA A 11 -2.04 14.11 5.65
C ALA A 11 -2.70 14.07 4.26
N PHE A 12 -3.50 13.02 3.99
CA PHE A 12 -4.24 12.91 2.73
C PHE A 12 -5.39 13.92 2.61
N VAL A 13 -6.15 14.16 3.69
CA VAL A 13 -7.28 15.11 3.69
C VAL A 13 -6.81 16.55 3.54
N GLU A 14 -5.68 16.89 4.16
CA GLU A 14 -5.09 18.23 4.10
C GLU A 14 -4.26 18.45 2.82
N GLY A 15 -4.12 17.44 1.96
CA GLY A 15 -3.36 17.53 0.71
C GLY A 15 -1.85 17.68 0.93
N GLU A 16 -1.35 17.23 2.11
CA GLU A 16 0.06 17.26 2.42
C GLU A 16 0.87 16.30 1.54
N ASP A 17 2.15 16.61 1.36
CA ASP A 17 3.11 15.66 0.82
C ASP A 17 3.37 14.54 1.84
N VAL A 18 2.66 13.41 1.69
CA VAL A 18 2.74 12.25 2.61
C VAL A 18 4.18 11.79 2.84
N HIS A 19 5.05 11.87 1.83
CA HIS A 19 6.45 11.45 1.97
C HIS A 19 7.24 12.46 2.80
N ARG A 20 6.96 13.75 2.65
CA ARG A 20 7.57 14.80 3.46
C ARG A 20 7.07 14.73 4.91
N SER A 21 5.78 14.55 5.10
CA SER A 21 5.15 14.37 6.41
C SER A 21 5.71 13.14 7.15
N THR A 22 5.86 12.02 6.44
CA THR A 22 6.51 10.81 6.98
C THR A 22 7.98 11.07 7.34
N ALA A 23 8.73 11.75 6.46
CA ALA A 23 10.13 12.08 6.73
C ALA A 23 10.29 12.97 7.98
N ALA A 24 9.47 14.02 8.09
CA ALA A 24 9.47 14.90 9.25
C ALA A 24 9.30 14.13 10.57
N ARG A 25 8.39 13.16 10.59
CA ARG A 25 8.13 12.31 11.77
C ARG A 25 9.28 11.33 12.05
N ILE A 26 9.75 10.60 11.03
CA ILE A 26 10.80 9.59 11.19
C ILE A 26 12.13 10.23 11.64
N TYR A 27 12.48 11.37 11.06
CA TYR A 27 13.73 12.08 11.38
C TYR A 27 13.57 13.10 12.50
N ASN A 28 12.36 13.29 13.03
CA ASN A 28 12.01 14.24 14.09
C ASN A 28 12.50 15.67 13.77
N VAL A 29 12.16 16.13 12.58
CA VAL A 29 12.45 17.49 12.09
C VAL A 29 11.17 18.18 11.63
N ALA A 30 11.19 19.52 11.52
CA ALA A 30 10.05 20.24 10.97
C ALA A 30 9.87 19.89 9.47
N PRO A 31 8.62 19.90 8.93
CA PRO A 31 8.39 19.58 7.51
C PRO A 31 9.20 20.42 6.53
N GLU A 32 9.47 21.68 6.88
CA GLU A 32 10.25 22.62 6.09
C GLU A 32 11.75 22.27 6.06
N GLU A 33 12.25 21.59 7.10
CA GLU A 33 13.64 21.17 7.24
C GLU A 33 13.93 19.82 6.57
N VAL A 34 12.90 19.13 6.10
CA VAL A 34 13.06 17.83 5.42
C VAL A 34 13.86 17.99 4.14
N THR A 35 15.03 17.36 4.12
CA THR A 35 15.90 17.35 2.93
C THR A 35 15.31 16.46 1.82
N PRO A 36 15.71 16.68 0.55
CA PRO A 36 15.31 15.82 -0.56
C PRO A 36 15.69 14.34 -0.34
N LEU A 37 16.83 14.08 0.31
CA LEU A 37 17.29 12.73 0.64
C LEU A 37 16.37 12.06 1.67
N GLN A 38 16.06 12.73 2.76
CA GLN A 38 15.14 12.23 3.80
C GLN A 38 13.74 11.94 3.21
N ARG A 39 13.24 12.84 2.36
CA ARG A 39 11.96 12.61 1.66
C ARG A 39 12.02 11.38 0.74
N SER A 40 13.14 11.17 0.04
CA SER A 40 13.35 9.99 -0.80
C SER A 40 13.40 8.70 0.02
N HIS A 41 14.08 8.71 1.17
CA HIS A 41 14.11 7.60 2.11
C HIS A 41 12.70 7.28 2.64
N ALA A 42 11.96 8.30 3.07
CA ALA A 42 10.59 8.13 3.54
C ALA A 42 9.64 7.61 2.44
N LYS A 43 9.81 8.06 1.19
CA LYS A 43 9.07 7.51 0.04
C LYS A 43 9.33 6.02 -0.14
N THR A 44 10.59 5.61 -0.09
CA THR A 44 10.99 4.20 -0.21
C THR A 44 10.49 3.37 0.97
N ALA A 45 10.54 3.92 2.20
CA ALA A 45 10.00 3.28 3.39
C ALA A 45 8.47 3.13 3.33
N ASN A 46 7.74 4.19 2.97
CA ASN A 46 6.28 4.17 2.84
C ASN A 46 5.79 3.04 1.91
N PHE A 47 6.42 2.87 0.75
CA PHE A 47 6.08 1.78 -0.15
C PHE A 47 6.64 0.44 0.33
N GLY A 48 7.92 0.42 0.71
CA GLY A 48 8.62 -0.82 1.08
C GLY A 48 7.99 -1.53 2.27
N ILE A 49 7.64 -0.79 3.33
CA ILE A 49 7.08 -1.36 4.56
C ILE A 49 5.73 -2.01 4.30
N ILE A 50 4.85 -1.34 3.54
CA ILE A 50 3.54 -1.90 3.17
C ILE A 50 3.70 -3.20 2.34
N TYR A 51 4.74 -3.28 1.50
CA TYR A 51 5.07 -4.49 0.75
C TYR A 51 5.92 -5.50 1.54
N GLY A 52 6.14 -5.25 2.84
CA GLY A 52 6.83 -6.17 3.74
C GLY A 52 8.34 -6.26 3.48
N ILE A 53 8.98 -5.11 3.17
CA ILE A 53 10.43 -5.05 3.02
C ILE A 53 11.12 -5.35 4.35
N SER A 54 12.18 -6.17 4.31
CA SER A 54 13.05 -6.37 5.49
C SER A 54 14.02 -5.21 5.68
N ALA A 55 14.59 -5.08 6.89
CA ALA A 55 15.64 -4.10 7.17
C ALA A 55 16.82 -4.25 6.19
N TYR A 56 17.22 -5.50 5.87
CA TYR A 56 18.24 -5.75 4.86
C TYR A 56 17.82 -5.28 3.46
N GLY A 57 16.60 -5.59 3.04
CA GLY A 57 16.08 -5.13 1.75
C GLY A 57 15.99 -3.61 1.65
N LEU A 58 15.62 -2.93 2.74
CA LEU A 58 15.57 -1.47 2.80
C LEU A 58 16.97 -0.86 2.77
N SER A 59 17.93 -1.43 3.52
CA SER A 59 19.32 -0.97 3.54
C SER A 59 19.96 -1.00 2.15
N GLN A 60 19.72 -2.09 1.39
CA GLN A 60 20.21 -2.19 0.02
C GLN A 60 19.59 -1.16 -0.93
N ARG A 61 18.31 -0.85 -0.76
CA ARG A 61 17.62 0.14 -1.60
C ARG A 61 18.02 1.58 -1.31
N LEU A 62 18.30 1.88 -0.06
CA LEU A 62 18.68 3.23 0.39
C LEU A 62 20.18 3.44 0.42
N ASN A 63 20.98 2.37 0.27
CA ASN A 63 22.44 2.36 0.44
C ASN A 63 22.86 2.92 1.81
N ILE A 64 22.21 2.41 2.87
CA ILE A 64 22.47 2.74 4.28
C ILE A 64 22.77 1.45 5.06
N ASP A 65 23.26 1.61 6.29
CA ASP A 65 23.52 0.47 7.17
C ASP A 65 22.22 -0.30 7.52
N PRO A 66 22.28 -1.63 7.66
CA PRO A 66 21.13 -2.43 8.11
C PRO A 66 20.57 -2.01 9.47
N SER A 67 21.42 -1.51 10.38
CA SER A 67 20.99 -0.94 11.66
C SER A 67 20.18 0.35 11.48
N GLU A 68 20.59 1.22 10.58
CA GLU A 68 19.87 2.46 10.23
C GLU A 68 18.53 2.13 9.56
N ALA A 69 18.51 1.18 8.62
CA ALA A 69 17.27 0.71 7.99
C ALA A 69 16.29 0.11 9.02
N SER A 70 16.81 -0.64 10.00
CA SER A 70 16.01 -1.18 11.10
C SER A 70 15.42 -0.07 11.98
N ALA A 71 16.20 0.94 12.30
CA ALA A 71 15.75 2.12 13.06
C ALA A 71 14.67 2.87 12.29
N LEU A 72 14.82 3.06 10.97
CA LEU A 72 13.80 3.69 10.11
C LEU A 72 12.46 2.92 10.14
N ILE A 73 12.51 1.59 10.05
CA ILE A 73 11.30 0.76 10.11
C ILE A 73 10.65 0.86 11.50
N SER A 74 11.43 0.84 12.59
CA SER A 74 10.93 0.97 13.94
C SER A 74 10.27 2.32 14.15
N SER A 75 10.96 3.41 13.79
CA SER A 75 10.41 4.77 13.86
C SER A 75 9.14 4.94 13.01
N TYR A 76 9.09 4.31 11.84
CA TYR A 76 7.88 4.31 11.02
C TYR A 76 6.67 3.73 11.78
N PHE A 77 6.84 2.57 12.40
CA PHE A 77 5.74 1.92 13.14
C PHE A 77 5.40 2.59 14.47
N GLU A 78 6.36 3.27 15.11
CA GLU A 78 6.10 4.12 16.27
C GLU A 78 5.22 5.32 15.90
N ASN A 79 5.47 5.92 14.73
CA ASN A 79 4.70 7.05 14.22
C ASN A 79 3.35 6.65 13.58
N TYR A 80 3.24 5.41 13.10
CA TYR A 80 2.04 4.86 12.46
C TYR A 80 1.62 3.52 13.09
N PRO A 81 1.24 3.50 14.37
CA PRO A 81 0.93 2.25 15.08
C PRO A 81 -0.28 1.52 14.51
N ALA A 82 -1.26 2.25 13.98
CA ALA A 82 -2.43 1.65 13.35
C ALA A 82 -2.09 0.91 12.05
N VAL A 83 -1.05 1.33 11.33
CA VAL A 83 -0.54 0.57 10.17
C VAL A 83 0.03 -0.76 10.60
N ARG A 84 0.82 -0.79 11.70
CA ARG A 84 1.35 -2.04 12.26
C ARG A 84 0.24 -2.99 12.69
N ALA A 85 -0.72 -2.48 13.45
CA ALA A 85 -1.86 -3.26 13.93
C ALA A 85 -2.65 -3.87 12.75
N TYR A 86 -2.92 -3.10 11.70
CA TYR A 86 -3.57 -3.58 10.49
C TYR A 86 -2.79 -4.73 9.82
N MET A 87 -1.47 -4.58 9.67
CA MET A 87 -0.64 -5.62 9.04
C MET A 87 -0.66 -6.93 9.85
N ASP A 88 -0.55 -6.82 11.18
CA ASP A 88 -0.60 -7.97 12.08
C ASP A 88 -1.99 -8.64 12.05
N GLU A 89 -3.07 -7.87 12.01
CA GLU A 89 -4.44 -8.38 11.86
C GLU A 89 -4.63 -9.14 10.54
N CYS A 90 -4.15 -8.59 9.41
CA CYS A 90 -4.21 -9.25 8.10
C CYS A 90 -3.57 -10.65 8.15
N VAL A 91 -2.38 -10.76 8.75
CA VAL A 91 -1.66 -12.02 8.87
C VAL A 91 -2.42 -13.01 9.78
N GLN A 92 -2.89 -12.55 10.95
CA GLN A 92 -3.64 -13.39 11.89
C GLN A 92 -4.94 -13.89 11.26
N LYS A 93 -5.69 -13.01 10.58
CA LYS A 93 -6.92 -13.37 9.87
C LYS A 93 -6.65 -14.39 8.76
N ALA A 94 -5.60 -14.18 7.98
CA ALA A 94 -5.21 -15.11 6.92
C ALA A 94 -4.79 -16.48 7.46
N ARG A 95 -4.06 -16.54 8.58
CA ARG A 95 -3.69 -17.81 9.23
C ARG A 95 -4.89 -18.61 9.71
N LYS A 96 -5.94 -17.91 10.17
CA LYS A 96 -7.18 -18.53 10.65
C LYS A 96 -8.09 -19.00 9.51
N LEU A 97 -8.18 -18.21 8.42
CA LEU A 97 -9.15 -18.44 7.34
C LEU A 97 -8.56 -19.16 6.13
N GLY A 98 -7.22 -19.14 5.97
CA GLY A 98 -6.54 -19.67 4.79
C GLY A 98 -6.62 -18.78 3.55
N TYR A 99 -7.18 -17.59 3.69
CA TYR A 99 -7.29 -16.59 2.61
C TYR A 99 -7.32 -15.17 3.16
N THR A 100 -7.14 -14.22 2.27
CA THR A 100 -7.43 -12.80 2.48
C THR A 100 -8.41 -12.32 1.42
N GLU A 101 -9.05 -11.17 1.66
CA GLU A 101 -10.09 -10.66 0.75
C GLU A 101 -10.01 -9.15 0.56
N THR A 102 -10.50 -8.69 -0.60
CA THR A 102 -10.64 -7.27 -0.92
C THR A 102 -11.84 -6.67 -0.19
N LEU A 103 -12.01 -5.34 -0.24
CA LEU A 103 -13.21 -4.66 0.28
C LEU A 103 -14.50 -5.11 -0.41
N LEU A 104 -14.40 -5.62 -1.65
CA LEU A 104 -15.56 -6.13 -2.39
C LEU A 104 -15.74 -7.66 -2.24
N GLY A 105 -15.01 -8.29 -1.31
CA GLY A 105 -15.15 -9.69 -0.95
C GLY A 105 -14.47 -10.69 -1.91
N ARG A 106 -13.63 -10.23 -2.83
CA ARG A 106 -12.86 -11.13 -3.69
C ARG A 106 -11.72 -11.75 -2.90
N ARG A 107 -11.65 -13.09 -2.88
CA ARG A 107 -10.71 -13.86 -2.06
C ARG A 107 -9.44 -14.21 -2.81
N ARG A 108 -8.32 -14.17 -2.07
CA ARG A 108 -7.04 -14.76 -2.45
C ARG A 108 -6.66 -15.83 -1.43
N TYR A 109 -6.63 -17.07 -1.87
CA TYR A 109 -6.21 -18.20 -1.02
C TYR A 109 -4.70 -18.18 -0.80
N LEU A 110 -4.29 -18.53 0.43
CA LEU A 110 -2.91 -18.49 0.91
C LEU A 110 -2.57 -19.86 1.56
N PRO A 111 -2.43 -20.92 0.77
CA PRO A 111 -2.19 -22.29 1.30
C PRO A 111 -0.90 -22.38 2.14
N ASP A 112 0.06 -21.52 1.84
CA ASP A 112 1.36 -21.51 2.48
C ASP A 112 1.45 -20.63 3.74
N ILE A 113 0.34 -20.01 4.18
CA ILE A 113 0.35 -19.05 5.30
C ILE A 113 0.83 -19.66 6.62
N ASN A 114 0.65 -20.97 6.80
CA ASN A 114 1.07 -21.74 7.97
C ASN A 114 2.26 -22.67 7.67
N SER A 115 3.00 -22.45 6.57
CA SER A 115 4.14 -23.26 6.19
C SER A 115 5.22 -23.29 7.28
N ARG A 116 5.85 -24.47 7.49
CA ARG A 116 7.00 -24.63 8.39
C ARG A 116 8.25 -23.92 7.86
N SER A 117 8.39 -23.78 6.55
CA SER A 117 9.46 -23.01 5.92
C SER A 117 9.25 -21.52 6.17
N ALA A 118 10.18 -20.87 6.85
CA ALA A 118 10.12 -19.44 7.16
C ALA A 118 10.03 -18.58 5.90
N THR A 119 10.81 -18.91 4.86
CA THR A 119 10.82 -18.17 3.58
C THR A 119 9.46 -18.23 2.88
N VAL A 120 8.88 -19.42 2.79
CA VAL A 120 7.57 -19.66 2.16
C VAL A 120 6.47 -18.95 2.95
N ARG A 121 6.47 -19.11 4.28
CA ARG A 121 5.53 -18.47 5.17
C ARG A 121 5.58 -16.93 5.06
N GLN A 122 6.77 -16.34 5.13
CA GLN A 122 6.94 -14.89 5.01
C GLN A 122 6.45 -14.33 3.67
N PHE A 123 6.61 -15.11 2.59
CA PHE A 123 6.03 -14.71 1.30
C PHE A 123 4.50 -14.70 1.35
N ALA A 124 3.88 -15.71 1.97
CA ALA A 124 2.43 -15.75 2.16
C ALA A 124 1.93 -14.62 3.08
N GLU A 125 2.65 -14.30 4.16
CA GLU A 125 2.35 -13.18 5.07
C GLU A 125 2.38 -11.82 4.34
N ARG A 126 3.40 -11.58 3.49
CA ARG A 126 3.41 -10.38 2.64
C ARG A 126 2.21 -10.31 1.71
N ASN A 127 1.82 -11.43 1.13
CA ASN A 127 0.62 -11.49 0.30
C ASN A 127 -0.68 -11.25 1.09
N ALA A 128 -0.74 -11.69 2.36
CA ALA A 128 -1.89 -11.45 3.23
C ALA A 128 -2.15 -9.95 3.46
N VAL A 129 -1.09 -9.16 3.56
CA VAL A 129 -1.16 -7.69 3.73
C VAL A 129 -1.42 -6.98 2.40
N ASN A 130 -0.72 -7.38 1.33
CA ASN A 130 -0.75 -6.65 0.06
C ASN A 130 -2.01 -6.92 -0.76
N ALA A 131 -2.53 -8.15 -0.72
CA ALA A 131 -3.63 -8.54 -1.59
C ALA A 131 -4.95 -7.80 -1.33
N PRO A 132 -5.35 -7.46 -0.08
CA PRO A 132 -6.51 -6.61 0.18
C PRO A 132 -6.38 -5.24 -0.49
N ILE A 133 -5.21 -4.61 -0.40
CA ILE A 133 -4.97 -3.26 -0.91
C ILE A 133 -4.93 -3.28 -2.44
N GLN A 134 -4.03 -4.07 -3.02
CA GLN A 134 -3.88 -4.16 -4.48
C GLN A 134 -5.11 -4.73 -5.16
N GLY A 135 -5.71 -5.74 -4.54
CA GLY A 135 -6.93 -6.36 -5.05
C GLY A 135 -8.11 -5.39 -5.02
N THR A 136 -8.26 -4.59 -3.97
CA THR A 136 -9.31 -3.56 -3.91
C THR A 136 -9.10 -2.48 -4.97
N ALA A 137 -7.86 -2.03 -5.19
CA ALA A 137 -7.56 -1.10 -6.28
C ALA A 137 -8.00 -1.66 -7.64
N ALA A 138 -7.69 -2.95 -7.92
CA ALA A 138 -8.12 -3.61 -9.13
C ALA A 138 -9.66 -3.80 -9.22
N ASP A 139 -10.33 -3.99 -8.10
CA ASP A 139 -11.79 -4.07 -8.07
C ASP A 139 -12.43 -2.71 -8.33
N LEU A 140 -11.88 -1.64 -7.75
CA LEU A 140 -12.37 -0.27 -7.95
C LEU A 140 -12.28 0.16 -9.42
N ILE A 141 -11.17 -0.11 -10.11
CA ILE A 141 -11.03 0.25 -11.51
C ILE A 141 -12.04 -0.52 -12.38
N LYS A 142 -12.30 -1.79 -12.09
CA LYS A 142 -13.30 -2.59 -12.80
C LYS A 142 -14.71 -2.06 -12.59
N VAL A 143 -15.06 -1.68 -11.35
CA VAL A 143 -16.36 -1.05 -11.05
C VAL A 143 -16.48 0.29 -11.77
N ALA A 144 -15.40 1.08 -11.79
CA ALA A 144 -15.36 2.33 -12.54
C ALA A 144 -15.60 2.10 -14.05
N MET A 145 -14.90 1.12 -14.65
CA MET A 145 -15.10 0.75 -16.06
C MET A 145 -16.56 0.41 -16.38
N ILE A 146 -17.18 -0.44 -15.57
CA ILE A 146 -18.59 -0.84 -15.76
C ILE A 146 -19.52 0.38 -15.68
N ARG A 147 -19.31 1.25 -14.67
CA ARG A 147 -20.15 2.43 -14.46
C ARG A 147 -19.96 3.47 -15.57
N ILE A 148 -18.73 3.65 -16.04
CA ILE A 148 -18.42 4.59 -17.13
C ILE A 148 -19.05 4.08 -18.43
N ASP A 149 -18.85 2.82 -18.79
CA ASP A 149 -19.45 2.20 -19.99
C ASP A 149 -20.98 2.33 -20.01
N ALA A 150 -21.63 2.02 -18.88
CA ALA A 150 -23.08 2.19 -18.72
C ALA A 150 -23.52 3.65 -18.95
N LYS A 151 -22.79 4.60 -18.38
CA LYS A 151 -23.07 6.04 -18.55
C LYS A 151 -22.84 6.53 -19.98
N MET A 152 -21.80 6.02 -20.66
CA MET A 152 -21.52 6.37 -22.06
C MET A 152 -22.65 5.88 -22.96
N ARG A 153 -23.14 4.66 -22.73
CA ARG A 153 -24.30 4.10 -23.47
C ARG A 153 -25.59 4.86 -23.20
N GLU A 154 -25.90 5.17 -21.94
CA GLU A 154 -27.06 5.96 -21.54
C GLU A 154 -27.11 7.33 -22.24
N ARG A 155 -25.94 7.96 -22.41
CA ARG A 155 -25.79 9.27 -23.06
C ARG A 155 -25.59 9.19 -24.58
N ASN A 156 -25.64 8.02 -25.17
CA ASN A 156 -25.38 7.76 -26.59
C ASN A 156 -24.05 8.39 -27.07
N MET A 157 -23.01 8.32 -26.23
CA MET A 157 -21.69 8.84 -26.57
C MET A 157 -21.06 8.02 -27.68
N LYS A 158 -20.45 8.68 -28.66
CA LYS A 158 -19.71 8.02 -29.74
C LYS A 158 -18.29 7.60 -29.32
N SER A 159 -17.75 8.28 -28.33
CA SER A 159 -16.46 7.92 -27.70
C SER A 159 -16.48 6.51 -27.14
N ARG A 160 -15.34 5.83 -27.13
CA ARG A 160 -15.21 4.45 -26.68
C ARG A 160 -14.10 4.31 -25.65
N MET A 161 -14.33 3.52 -24.61
CA MET A 161 -13.27 3.04 -23.73
C MET A 161 -12.53 1.92 -24.45
N ILE A 162 -11.23 2.06 -24.66
CA ILE A 162 -10.44 1.16 -25.50
C ILE A 162 -9.44 0.33 -24.70
N MET A 163 -8.89 0.87 -23.60
CA MET A 163 -7.82 0.20 -22.88
C MET A 163 -7.76 0.65 -21.42
N GLN A 164 -7.33 -0.26 -20.56
CA GLN A 164 -6.88 0.04 -19.19
C GLN A 164 -5.38 -0.17 -19.10
N VAL A 165 -4.66 0.80 -18.55
CA VAL A 165 -3.23 0.71 -18.24
C VAL A 165 -3.03 1.08 -16.77
N HIS A 166 -2.65 0.12 -15.94
CA HIS A 166 -2.54 0.28 -14.48
C HIS A 166 -3.82 0.85 -13.85
N ASP A 167 -3.83 2.10 -13.45
CA ASP A 167 -4.91 2.85 -12.82
C ASP A 167 -5.56 3.90 -13.76
N GLU A 168 -5.18 3.88 -15.03
CA GLU A 168 -5.69 4.78 -16.07
C GLU A 168 -6.63 4.05 -17.02
N LEU A 169 -7.65 4.78 -17.49
CA LEU A 169 -8.57 4.35 -18.53
C LEU A 169 -8.38 5.23 -19.77
N ASN A 170 -8.11 4.61 -20.91
CA ASN A 170 -7.90 5.29 -22.16
C ASN A 170 -9.17 5.25 -23.01
N PHE A 171 -9.48 6.37 -23.63
CA PHE A 171 -10.67 6.55 -24.46
C PHE A 171 -10.29 7.03 -25.84
N ASP A 172 -11.00 6.50 -26.84
CA ASP A 172 -11.07 7.09 -28.17
C ASP A 172 -12.17 8.16 -28.12
N ALA A 173 -11.77 9.41 -28.16
CA ALA A 173 -12.70 10.55 -28.04
C ALA A 173 -13.22 10.95 -29.42
N TYR A 174 -14.53 11.06 -29.54
CA TYR A 174 -15.23 11.48 -30.75
C TYR A 174 -15.66 12.94 -30.64
#